data_7399953bca1a8f12d06c80f8314fd476
#
_entry.id   7399953bca1a8f12d06c80f8314fd476
#
_cell.length_a   1.000
_cell.length_b   1.000
_cell.length_c   1.000
_cell.angle_alpha   90.00
_cell.angle_beta   90.00
_cell.angle_gamma   90.00
#
_symmetry.space_group_name_H-M   'P 1'
#
loop_
_entity.id
_entity.type
_entity.pdbx_description
1 polymer ?
#
loop_
_entity_poly.entity_id
_entity_poly.type
_entity_poly.pdbx_seq_one_letter_code
_entity_poly.pdbx_strand_id
1 'polypeptide(L)'
;MITTRLRRRAAAAVLSLAAVFATTAATTPTEATAAPACPHFDDPVKAAVDRRVDVDRITPEPFWRRTCGTLYRSDGRGPEIVFEQGFHPKDVITGQYDVEKYVLVNQPSPYVSTTYDHDLYKTWWKSGYNYYIDAPGGVDVNKTIGDTHKWADQVEVAFPGGIARQYVIGVCPVDKKTKTEIMSDCESNPYYEPWH
;
A
#
# COMPACT_ATOMS: atom_id res chain seq x y z
N MET A 1 -46.52 -75.49 47.00
CA MET A 1 -46.89 -75.05 48.41
C MET A 1 -46.09 -73.83 48.75
N ILE A 2 -46.78 -72.87 49.32
CA ILE A 2 -46.31 -71.66 49.94
C ILE A 2 -46.24 -70.40 49.05
N THR A 3 -47.31 -69.70 49.21
CA THR A 3 -47.59 -68.34 48.81
C THR A 3 -46.75 -67.34 49.56
N THR A 4 -46.22 -66.28 48.94
CA THR A 4 -45.79 -65.09 49.68
C THR A 4 -46.18 -63.79 48.88
N ARG A 5 -46.81 -62.92 49.64
CA ARG A 5 -47.60 -61.77 49.20
C ARG A 5 -46.71 -60.60 48.71
N LEU A 6 -47.18 -60.01 47.63
CA LEU A 6 -46.73 -58.68 47.18
C LEU A 6 -47.06 -57.58 48.20
N ARG A 7 -46.09 -56.79 48.61
CA ARG A 7 -46.30 -55.45 49.18
C ARG A 7 -45.89 -54.40 48.16
N ARG A 8 -46.88 -53.71 47.68
CA ARG A 8 -46.67 -52.49 46.86
C ARG A 8 -46.23 -51.36 47.82
N ARG A 9 -45.09 -50.73 47.50
CA ARG A 9 -44.73 -49.44 48.06
C ARG A 9 -44.76 -48.43 46.92
N ALA A 10 -45.68 -47.46 47.02
CA ALA A 10 -45.76 -46.29 46.15
C ALA A 10 -44.58 -45.36 46.52
N ALA A 11 -43.74 -45.08 45.54
CA ALA A 11 -42.74 -44.04 45.65
C ALA A 11 -43.25 -42.81 44.88
N ALA A 12 -43.48 -41.74 45.63
CA ALA A 12 -43.82 -40.43 45.06
C ALA A 12 -42.60 -39.86 44.35
N ALA A 13 -42.69 -39.62 43.07
CA ALA A 13 -41.67 -38.93 42.30
C ALA A 13 -41.88 -37.42 42.43
N VAL A 14 -40.97 -36.73 43.09
CA VAL A 14 -40.89 -35.28 43.15
C VAL A 14 -40.20 -34.82 41.84
N LEU A 15 -40.96 -34.20 40.91
CA LEU A 15 -40.39 -33.53 39.77
C LEU A 15 -39.83 -32.17 40.18
N SER A 16 -38.51 -32.08 40.26
CA SER A 16 -37.79 -30.79 40.41
C SER A 16 -37.66 -30.18 39.01
N LEU A 17 -38.41 -29.11 38.69
CA LEU A 17 -38.22 -28.27 37.51
C LEU A 17 -36.96 -27.42 37.77
N ALA A 18 -35.83 -27.77 37.15
CA ALA A 18 -34.70 -26.91 37.07
C ALA A 18 -34.91 -25.91 35.87
N ALA A 19 -35.25 -24.67 36.15
CA ALA A 19 -35.29 -23.62 35.15
C ALA A 19 -33.84 -23.24 34.77
N VAL A 20 -33.41 -23.67 33.58
CA VAL A 20 -32.15 -23.25 33.01
C VAL A 20 -32.35 -21.84 32.41
N PHE A 21 -31.89 -20.81 33.09
CA PHE A 21 -31.78 -19.47 32.51
C PHE A 21 -30.60 -19.49 31.52
N ALA A 22 -30.90 -19.60 30.24
CA ALA A 22 -29.94 -19.34 29.19
C ALA A 22 -29.69 -17.82 29.11
N THR A 23 -28.59 -17.35 29.68
CA THR A 23 -28.10 -15.99 29.48
C THR A 23 -27.49 -15.93 28.08
N THR A 24 -28.25 -15.43 27.11
CA THR A 24 -27.72 -15.03 25.80
C THR A 24 -26.84 -13.82 26.02
N ALA A 25 -25.52 -14.02 26.04
CA ALA A 25 -24.57 -12.93 25.94
C ALA A 25 -24.77 -12.26 24.56
N ALA A 26 -25.35 -11.07 24.53
CA ALA A 26 -25.39 -10.25 23.35
C ALA A 26 -23.94 -9.82 23.03
N THR A 27 -23.34 -10.47 22.03
CA THR A 27 -22.10 -9.98 21.44
C THR A 27 -22.45 -8.69 20.69
N THR A 28 -22.10 -7.55 21.26
CA THR A 28 -22.10 -6.28 20.55
C THR A 28 -21.13 -6.42 19.37
N PRO A 29 -21.56 -6.17 18.12
CA PRO A 29 -20.61 -6.13 17.02
C PRO A 29 -19.58 -5.04 17.33
N THR A 30 -18.31 -5.42 17.38
CA THR A 30 -17.20 -4.45 17.42
C THR A 30 -17.31 -3.68 16.11
N GLU A 31 -17.68 -2.41 16.20
CA GLU A 31 -17.66 -1.51 15.05
C GLU A 31 -16.23 -1.48 14.53
N ALA A 32 -16.02 -2.01 13.33
CA ALA A 32 -14.72 -1.91 12.67
C ALA A 32 -14.41 -0.44 12.51
N THR A 33 -13.44 0.06 13.26
CA THR A 33 -12.97 1.44 13.13
C THR A 33 -12.53 1.63 11.69
N ALA A 34 -13.25 2.43 10.92
CA ALA A 34 -12.87 2.78 9.56
C ALA A 34 -11.44 3.31 9.58
N ALA A 35 -10.60 2.83 8.68
CA ALA A 35 -9.25 3.37 8.54
C ALA A 35 -9.33 4.90 8.37
N PRO A 36 -8.45 5.67 9.01
CA PRO A 36 -8.49 7.12 8.92
C PRO A 36 -8.45 7.53 7.45
N ALA A 37 -9.34 8.46 7.08
CA ALA A 37 -9.37 9.01 5.73
C ALA A 37 -8.04 9.74 5.47
N CYS A 38 -7.50 9.60 4.26
CA CYS A 38 -6.29 10.33 3.90
C CYS A 38 -6.53 11.83 3.98
N PRO A 39 -5.59 12.62 4.53
CA PRO A 39 -5.69 14.06 4.55
C PRO A 39 -5.90 14.62 3.14
N HIS A 40 -6.73 15.62 3.05
CA HIS A 40 -6.87 16.37 1.80
C HIS A 40 -5.58 17.19 1.56
N PHE A 41 -5.15 17.26 0.31
CA PHE A 41 -4.05 18.14 -0.14
C PHE A 41 -4.45 18.78 -1.48
N ASP A 42 -4.19 20.09 -1.59
CA ASP A 42 -4.54 20.88 -2.78
C ASP A 42 -3.42 20.86 -3.83
N ASP A 43 -2.17 20.66 -3.40
CA ASP A 43 -1.02 20.63 -4.28
C ASP A 43 -0.74 19.21 -4.79
N PRO A 44 -1.06 18.88 -6.04
CA PRO A 44 -0.89 17.55 -6.59
C PRO A 44 0.57 17.10 -6.74
N VAL A 45 1.51 18.06 -6.72
CA VAL A 45 2.95 17.82 -6.77
C VAL A 45 3.65 18.15 -5.44
N LYS A 46 2.92 18.04 -4.32
CA LYS A 46 3.46 18.27 -2.97
C LYS A 46 4.71 17.44 -2.69
N ALA A 47 4.78 16.23 -3.20
CA ALA A 47 5.92 15.33 -3.01
C ALA A 47 7.14 15.67 -3.88
N ALA A 48 7.02 16.56 -4.87
CA ALA A 48 8.05 16.82 -5.86
C ALA A 48 9.36 17.35 -5.23
N VAL A 49 10.47 16.70 -5.57
CA VAL A 49 11.83 17.19 -5.25
C VAL A 49 12.24 18.31 -6.20
N ASP A 50 11.76 18.27 -7.46
CA ASP A 50 11.96 19.33 -8.43
C ASP A 50 10.65 20.07 -8.74
N ARG A 51 10.47 21.22 -8.13
CA ARG A 51 9.27 22.07 -8.21
C ARG A 51 9.13 22.85 -9.53
N ARG A 52 10.08 22.72 -10.47
CA ARG A 52 9.99 23.32 -11.83
C ARG A 52 9.08 22.54 -12.76
N VAL A 53 8.55 21.40 -12.31
CA VAL A 53 7.58 20.61 -13.07
C VAL A 53 6.36 21.45 -13.44
N ASP A 54 5.93 21.38 -14.69
CA ASP A 54 4.79 22.09 -15.22
C ASP A 54 3.61 21.12 -15.39
N VAL A 55 2.68 21.16 -14.43
CA VAL A 55 1.55 20.23 -14.41
C VAL A 55 0.57 20.43 -15.56
N ASP A 56 0.49 21.63 -16.13
CA ASP A 56 -0.42 21.96 -17.24
C ASP A 56 0.02 21.29 -18.55
N ARG A 57 1.26 20.80 -18.62
CA ARG A 57 1.78 20.04 -19.75
C ARG A 57 1.43 18.56 -19.71
N ILE A 58 0.91 18.07 -18.60
CA ILE A 58 0.60 16.62 -18.45
C ILE A 58 -0.60 16.27 -19.33
N THR A 59 -0.44 15.29 -20.19
CA THR A 59 -1.50 14.80 -21.07
C THR A 59 -1.55 13.28 -21.07
N PRO A 60 -2.76 12.67 -21.21
CA PRO A 60 -4.07 13.31 -21.07
C PRO A 60 -4.25 13.89 -19.65
N GLU A 61 -5.40 14.53 -19.40
CA GLU A 61 -5.76 15.07 -18.05
C GLU A 61 -5.47 14.02 -16.97
N PRO A 62 -4.61 14.31 -15.99
CA PRO A 62 -4.14 13.31 -15.02
C PRO A 62 -5.20 12.96 -13.98
N PHE A 63 -5.38 11.68 -13.73
CA PHE A 63 -6.10 11.23 -12.54
C PHE A 63 -5.14 11.25 -11.34
N TRP A 64 -5.27 12.26 -10.49
CA TRP A 64 -4.43 12.41 -9.30
C TRP A 64 -4.80 11.40 -8.23
N ARG A 65 -3.79 10.69 -7.71
CA ARG A 65 -3.94 9.76 -6.58
C ARG A 65 -4.38 10.51 -5.33
N ARG A 66 -5.39 9.96 -4.64
CA ARG A 66 -5.96 10.53 -3.40
C ARG A 66 -5.89 9.57 -2.22
N THR A 67 -5.16 8.48 -2.35
CA THR A 67 -4.94 7.50 -1.27
C THR A 67 -3.62 7.76 -0.58
N CYS A 68 -3.47 7.30 0.69
CA CYS A 68 -2.25 7.42 1.48
C CYS A 68 -1.60 6.08 1.80
N GLY A 69 -1.95 5.01 1.07
CA GLY A 69 -1.26 3.73 1.21
C GLY A 69 0.18 3.80 0.73
N THR A 70 1.03 3.00 1.34
CA THR A 70 2.43 2.86 0.94
C THR A 70 2.55 2.49 -0.54
N LEU A 71 3.48 3.13 -1.20
CA LEU A 71 3.92 2.81 -2.56
C LEU A 71 5.32 2.22 -2.52
N TYR A 72 5.70 1.55 -3.60
CA TYR A 72 6.97 0.84 -3.70
C TYR A 72 7.73 1.24 -4.95
N ARG A 73 9.06 1.18 -4.88
CA ARG A 73 9.91 1.43 -6.03
C ARG A 73 11.17 0.59 -5.99
N SER A 74 11.40 -0.20 -7.03
CA SER A 74 12.71 -0.84 -7.25
C SER A 74 13.69 0.17 -7.84
N ASP A 75 14.87 0.33 -7.21
CA ASP A 75 15.91 1.24 -7.69
C ASP A 75 17.31 0.64 -7.47
N GLY A 76 18.28 1.06 -8.29
CA GLY A 76 19.67 0.59 -8.18
C GLY A 76 20.55 1.45 -7.28
N ARG A 77 20.06 2.60 -6.85
CA ARG A 77 20.77 3.50 -5.93
C ARG A 77 20.57 3.02 -4.50
N GLY A 78 21.63 3.03 -3.70
CA GLY A 78 21.55 2.69 -2.29
C GLY A 78 20.98 3.80 -1.41
N PRO A 79 20.71 3.49 -0.12
CA PRO A 79 20.13 4.43 0.83
C PRO A 79 20.98 5.69 1.01
N GLU A 80 22.29 5.60 0.94
CA GLU A 80 23.23 6.71 1.05
C GLU A 80 23.01 7.81 0.00
N ILE A 81 22.38 7.48 -1.12
CA ILE A 81 22.00 8.42 -2.17
C ILE A 81 20.56 8.87 -2.01
N VAL A 82 19.64 7.91 -1.88
CA VAL A 82 18.20 8.19 -1.92
C VAL A 82 17.73 8.90 -0.66
N PHE A 83 18.26 8.57 0.52
CA PHE A 83 17.89 9.25 1.76
C PHE A 83 18.40 10.69 1.82
N GLU A 84 19.45 11.01 1.08
CA GLU A 84 19.95 12.39 1.00
C GLU A 84 19.26 13.23 -0.06
N GLN A 85 18.94 12.64 -1.23
CA GLN A 85 18.52 13.37 -2.41
C GLN A 85 17.06 13.16 -2.81
N GLY A 86 16.42 12.08 -2.31
CA GLY A 86 15.13 11.64 -2.84
C GLY A 86 15.25 11.01 -4.24
N PHE A 87 14.13 10.95 -4.93
CA PHE A 87 14.06 10.44 -6.30
C PHE A 87 13.86 11.58 -7.29
N HIS A 88 14.89 11.95 -8.02
CA HIS A 88 14.83 12.95 -9.07
C HIS A 88 14.34 12.35 -10.40
N PRO A 89 13.47 13.06 -11.14
CA PRO A 89 13.11 12.69 -12.50
C PRO A 89 14.28 12.95 -13.46
N LYS A 90 14.20 12.38 -14.67
CA LYS A 90 15.25 12.54 -15.66
C LYS A 90 15.26 13.92 -16.32
N ASP A 91 14.07 14.49 -16.57
CA ASP A 91 13.97 15.81 -17.24
C ASP A 91 12.60 16.45 -16.98
N VAL A 92 12.58 17.52 -16.19
CA VAL A 92 11.37 18.31 -15.91
C VAL A 92 11.17 19.47 -16.89
N ILE A 93 12.17 19.84 -17.69
CA ILE A 93 12.09 21.02 -18.55
C ILE A 93 11.66 20.65 -19.97
N THR A 94 12.38 19.70 -20.58
CA THR A 94 12.14 19.32 -21.99
C THR A 94 11.59 17.91 -22.13
N GLY A 95 11.44 17.17 -21.02
CA GLY A 95 11.03 15.78 -20.98
C GLY A 95 9.61 15.53 -21.52
N GLN A 96 9.30 14.24 -21.66
CA GLN A 96 8.00 13.76 -22.15
C GLN A 96 6.94 13.87 -21.06
N TYR A 97 5.99 14.78 -21.24
CA TYR A 97 4.85 14.98 -20.31
C TYR A 97 3.59 14.17 -20.65
N ASP A 98 3.54 13.60 -21.86
CA ASP A 98 2.47 12.68 -22.25
C ASP A 98 2.66 11.35 -21.49
N VAL A 99 1.70 11.01 -20.61
CA VAL A 99 1.77 9.86 -19.72
C VAL A 99 1.83 8.55 -20.49
N GLU A 100 1.06 8.42 -21.58
CA GLU A 100 1.06 7.22 -22.40
C GLU A 100 2.41 6.99 -23.07
N LYS A 101 3.00 8.03 -23.66
CA LYS A 101 4.33 7.94 -24.27
C LYS A 101 5.42 7.65 -23.24
N TYR A 102 5.34 8.28 -22.06
CA TYR A 102 6.26 7.99 -20.96
C TYR A 102 6.24 6.50 -20.61
N VAL A 103 5.05 5.94 -20.39
CA VAL A 103 4.89 4.53 -20.00
C VAL A 103 5.32 3.57 -21.10
N LEU A 104 4.99 3.86 -22.36
CA LEU A 104 5.23 2.95 -23.47
C LEU A 104 6.64 3.00 -24.04
N VAL A 105 7.32 4.17 -24.00
CA VAL A 105 8.56 4.41 -24.72
C VAL A 105 9.77 4.64 -23.80
N ASN A 106 9.56 4.86 -22.49
CA ASN A 106 10.62 5.08 -21.49
C ASN A 106 11.63 6.20 -21.90
N GLN A 107 11.11 7.33 -22.32
CA GLN A 107 11.90 8.53 -22.66
C GLN A 107 12.24 9.32 -21.38
N PRO A 108 13.23 10.25 -21.44
CA PRO A 108 13.40 11.24 -20.39
C PRO A 108 12.10 12.00 -20.15
N SER A 109 11.68 12.08 -18.90
CA SER A 109 10.37 12.58 -18.49
C SER A 109 10.44 13.26 -17.14
N PRO A 110 9.42 14.05 -16.76
CA PRO A 110 9.31 14.64 -15.42
C PRO A 110 8.91 13.62 -14.36
N TYR A 111 8.69 12.36 -14.70
CA TYR A 111 8.09 11.38 -13.80
C TYR A 111 9.11 10.50 -13.10
N VAL A 112 8.77 10.14 -11.85
CA VAL A 112 9.38 9.04 -11.11
C VAL A 112 8.29 7.98 -10.87
N SER A 113 8.53 6.76 -11.36
CA SER A 113 7.62 5.61 -11.24
C SER A 113 7.63 5.01 -9.86
N THR A 114 6.46 4.71 -9.33
CA THR A 114 6.21 3.87 -8.17
C THR A 114 5.08 2.90 -8.48
N THR A 115 4.78 1.97 -7.57
CA THR A 115 3.71 1.00 -7.74
C THR A 115 2.93 0.79 -6.46
N TYR A 116 1.67 0.36 -6.59
CA TYR A 116 0.89 -0.18 -5.46
C TYR A 116 1.29 -1.62 -5.11
N ASP A 117 1.91 -2.36 -6.05
CA ASP A 117 2.29 -3.75 -5.86
C ASP A 117 3.64 -3.85 -5.14
N HIS A 118 3.60 -4.29 -3.87
CA HIS A 118 4.81 -4.55 -3.09
C HIS A 118 5.73 -5.54 -3.82
N ASP A 119 5.19 -6.55 -4.45
CA ASP A 119 5.95 -7.67 -5.00
C ASP A 119 6.52 -7.40 -6.40
N LEU A 120 6.24 -6.26 -7.00
CA LEU A 120 6.77 -5.88 -8.31
C LEU A 120 8.31 -5.89 -8.34
N TYR A 121 8.98 -5.66 -7.20
CA TYR A 121 10.43 -5.75 -7.10
C TYR A 121 10.99 -7.13 -7.51
N LYS A 122 10.21 -8.20 -7.39
CA LYS A 122 10.61 -9.55 -7.81
C LYS A 122 10.82 -9.64 -9.32
N THR A 123 10.11 -8.82 -10.08
CA THR A 123 10.31 -8.63 -11.53
C THR A 123 11.57 -7.78 -11.79
N TRP A 124 11.78 -6.74 -11.00
CA TRP A 124 12.90 -5.80 -11.13
C TRP A 124 14.07 -6.09 -10.17
N TRP A 125 14.19 -7.32 -9.67
CA TRP A 125 15.14 -7.75 -8.65
C TRP A 125 16.61 -7.37 -8.90
N LYS A 126 17.00 -7.15 -10.16
CA LYS A 126 18.37 -6.73 -10.54
C LYS A 126 18.69 -5.31 -10.08
N SER A 127 17.69 -4.50 -9.80
CA SER A 127 17.88 -3.15 -9.23
C SER A 127 18.59 -3.20 -7.88
N GLY A 128 18.30 -4.21 -7.06
CA GLY A 128 19.01 -4.47 -5.82
C GLY A 128 18.35 -3.89 -4.57
N TYR A 129 17.42 -2.95 -4.70
CA TYR A 129 16.71 -2.35 -3.57
C TYR A 129 15.22 -2.22 -3.86
N ASN A 130 14.38 -2.39 -2.82
CA ASN A 130 12.98 -2.06 -2.83
C ASN A 130 12.71 -0.95 -1.80
N TYR A 131 12.29 0.22 -2.26
CA TYR A 131 11.99 1.38 -1.44
C TYR A 131 10.51 1.44 -1.08
N TYR A 132 10.24 1.83 0.16
CA TYR A 132 8.92 2.07 0.73
C TYR A 132 8.67 3.57 0.75
N ILE A 133 7.56 4.01 0.18
CA ILE A 133 7.28 5.42 -0.08
C ILE A 133 5.90 5.79 0.47
N ASP A 134 5.87 6.87 1.23
CA ASP A 134 4.67 7.51 1.77
C ASP A 134 4.60 8.95 1.27
N ALA A 135 4.12 9.12 0.04
CA ALA A 135 4.10 10.40 -0.64
C ALA A 135 2.68 10.82 -1.03
N PRO A 136 2.28 12.08 -0.81
CA PRO A 136 1.01 12.61 -1.31
C PRO A 136 1.02 12.82 -2.81
N GLY A 137 -0.12 12.66 -3.46
CA GLY A 137 -0.28 12.91 -4.90
C GLY A 137 0.22 11.78 -5.78
N GLY A 138 0.78 12.16 -6.92
CA GLY A 138 1.13 11.27 -8.02
C GLY A 138 -0.04 11.00 -8.98
N VAL A 139 0.29 10.70 -10.22
CA VAL A 139 -0.65 10.35 -11.29
C VAL A 139 -0.89 8.85 -11.28
N ASP A 140 -2.13 8.42 -11.04
CA ASP A 140 -2.55 7.03 -11.19
C ASP A 140 -2.62 6.71 -12.70
N VAL A 141 -1.63 5.97 -13.17
CA VAL A 141 -1.44 5.74 -14.61
C VAL A 141 -2.63 5.02 -15.22
N ASN A 142 -3.06 3.91 -14.62
CA ASN A 142 -4.17 3.12 -15.17
C ASN A 142 -5.49 3.89 -15.20
N LYS A 143 -5.72 4.79 -14.24
CA LYS A 143 -6.91 5.65 -14.26
C LYS A 143 -6.79 6.81 -15.24
N THR A 144 -5.58 7.18 -15.62
CA THR A 144 -5.32 8.28 -16.58
C THR A 144 -5.38 7.80 -18.02
N ILE A 145 -4.75 6.66 -18.36
CA ILE A 145 -4.63 6.18 -19.75
C ILE A 145 -5.35 4.84 -20.00
N GLY A 146 -6.09 4.33 -19.01
CA GLY A 146 -6.72 3.01 -19.08
C GLY A 146 -5.81 1.89 -18.63
N ASP A 147 -6.37 0.70 -18.43
CA ASP A 147 -5.71 -0.49 -17.89
C ASP A 147 -5.45 -1.59 -18.94
N THR A 148 -5.52 -1.23 -20.22
CA THR A 148 -5.32 -2.17 -21.34
C THR A 148 -3.93 -2.08 -22.00
N HIS A 149 -3.07 -1.17 -21.53
CA HIS A 149 -1.70 -1.07 -22.03
C HIS A 149 -0.80 -2.19 -21.50
N LYS A 150 0.30 -2.44 -22.18
CA LYS A 150 1.19 -3.60 -21.90
C LYS A 150 1.82 -3.64 -20.51
N TRP A 151 1.77 -2.54 -19.74
CA TRP A 151 2.34 -2.42 -18.40
C TRP A 151 1.28 -2.17 -17.31
N ALA A 152 0.00 -2.36 -17.63
CA ALA A 152 -1.10 -2.09 -16.71
C ALA A 152 -1.05 -2.92 -15.42
N ASP A 153 -0.45 -4.11 -15.48
CA ASP A 153 -0.22 -5.00 -14.34
C ASP A 153 0.79 -4.43 -13.31
N GLN A 154 1.58 -3.43 -13.69
CA GLN A 154 2.49 -2.75 -12.77
C GLN A 154 1.78 -1.78 -11.81
N VAL A 155 0.50 -1.50 -12.01
CA VAL A 155 -0.34 -0.59 -11.20
C VAL A 155 0.42 0.69 -10.79
N GLU A 156 0.98 1.35 -11.79
CA GLU A 156 1.93 2.45 -11.62
C GLU A 156 1.28 3.72 -11.09
N VAL A 157 2.00 4.39 -10.19
CA VAL A 157 1.78 5.79 -9.82
C VAL A 157 3.02 6.59 -10.20
N ALA A 158 2.87 7.54 -11.12
CA ALA A 158 3.94 8.38 -11.63
C ALA A 158 3.97 9.73 -10.90
N PHE A 159 5.12 10.10 -10.33
CA PHE A 159 5.28 11.36 -9.57
C PHE A 159 5.94 12.43 -10.43
N PRO A 160 5.19 13.44 -10.88
CA PRO A 160 5.76 14.58 -11.59
C PRO A 160 6.66 15.40 -10.66
N GLY A 161 7.86 15.73 -11.12
CA GLY A 161 8.87 16.42 -10.32
C GLY A 161 9.62 15.51 -9.33
N GLY A 162 9.33 14.21 -9.35
CA GLY A 162 9.99 13.22 -8.48
C GLY A 162 9.44 13.16 -7.05
N ILE A 163 10.23 12.62 -6.12
CA ILE A 163 9.82 12.37 -4.74
C ILE A 163 10.91 12.88 -3.80
N ALA A 164 10.59 13.86 -2.96
CA ALA A 164 11.50 14.40 -1.98
C ALA A 164 11.80 13.38 -0.86
N ARG A 165 13.00 13.45 -0.28
CA ARG A 165 13.52 12.44 0.64
C ARG A 165 12.65 12.19 1.87
N GLN A 166 11.98 13.22 2.38
CA GLN A 166 11.08 13.07 3.54
C GLN A 166 9.87 12.19 3.32
N TYR A 167 9.57 11.82 2.08
CA TYR A 167 8.48 10.90 1.73
C TYR A 167 8.94 9.46 1.49
N VAL A 168 10.23 9.18 1.66
CA VAL A 168 10.78 7.83 1.61
C VAL A 168 10.83 7.26 3.01
N ILE A 169 10.06 6.21 3.30
CA ILE A 169 10.00 5.56 4.62
C ILE A 169 11.31 4.84 4.93
N GLY A 170 11.79 4.06 3.97
CA GLY A 170 12.94 3.20 4.13
C GLY A 170 13.17 2.34 2.90
N VAL A 171 14.07 1.38 3.04
CA VAL A 171 14.51 0.50 1.97
C VAL A 171 14.87 -0.88 2.47
N CYS A 172 14.60 -1.91 1.68
CA CYS A 172 15.13 -3.26 1.90
C CYS A 172 16.00 -3.67 0.71
N PRO A 173 17.22 -4.18 0.95
CA PRO A 173 18.01 -4.79 -0.12
C PRO A 173 17.34 -6.08 -0.60
N VAL A 174 17.50 -6.38 -1.89
CA VAL A 174 16.91 -7.57 -2.53
C VAL A 174 18.01 -8.60 -2.81
N ASP A 175 17.86 -9.80 -2.26
CA ASP A 175 18.73 -10.92 -2.58
C ASP A 175 18.54 -11.35 -4.05
N LYS A 176 19.63 -11.32 -4.82
CA LYS A 176 19.61 -11.60 -6.27
C LYS A 176 19.38 -13.07 -6.62
N LYS A 177 19.58 -13.99 -5.67
CA LYS A 177 19.40 -15.43 -5.88
C LYS A 177 17.96 -15.85 -5.59
N THR A 178 17.46 -15.42 -4.43
CA THR A 178 16.10 -15.76 -3.98
C THR A 178 15.05 -14.81 -4.53
N LYS A 179 15.44 -13.61 -4.98
CA LYS A 179 14.57 -12.51 -5.42
C LYS A 179 13.60 -12.09 -4.30
N THR A 180 14.10 -12.08 -3.07
CA THR A 180 13.34 -11.68 -1.89
C THR A 180 14.08 -10.56 -1.16
N GLU A 181 13.34 -9.76 -0.41
CA GLU A 181 13.92 -8.76 0.48
C GLU A 181 14.73 -9.43 1.59
N ILE A 182 15.87 -8.85 1.94
CA ILE A 182 16.68 -9.24 3.08
C ILE A 182 16.21 -8.41 4.28
N MET A 183 15.17 -8.91 4.96
CA MET A 183 14.46 -8.17 6.02
C MET A 183 15.36 -7.73 7.18
N SER A 184 16.44 -8.47 7.48
CA SER A 184 17.42 -8.09 8.52
C SER A 184 18.23 -6.85 8.17
N ASP A 185 18.32 -6.52 6.89
CA ASP A 185 19.18 -5.48 6.35
C ASP A 185 18.36 -4.27 5.86
N CYS A 186 17.06 -4.26 6.18
CA CYS A 186 16.22 -3.10 5.87
C CYS A 186 16.64 -1.88 6.72
N GLU A 187 16.66 -0.72 6.09
CA GLU A 187 17.05 0.54 6.71
C GLU A 187 15.89 1.54 6.70
N SER A 188 15.66 2.19 7.85
CA SER A 188 14.72 3.30 7.95
C SER A 188 15.39 4.61 7.54
N ASN A 189 14.67 5.43 6.79
CA ASN A 189 15.16 6.75 6.41
C ASN A 189 15.10 7.71 7.61
N PRO A 190 16.23 8.28 8.07
CA PRO A 190 16.24 9.21 9.20
C PRO A 190 15.56 10.55 8.91
N TYR A 191 15.29 10.85 7.65
CA TYR A 191 14.62 12.08 7.19
C TYR A 191 13.14 11.89 6.86
N TYR A 192 12.59 10.70 7.11
CA TYR A 192 11.19 10.45 6.85
C TYR A 192 10.28 11.27 7.77
N GLU A 193 9.31 11.97 7.16
CA GLU A 193 8.30 12.76 7.86
C GLU A 193 6.90 12.31 7.39
N PRO A 194 6.09 11.64 8.26
CA PRO A 194 4.72 11.28 7.91
C PRO A 194 3.93 12.53 7.53
N TRP A 195 3.19 12.45 6.44
CA TRP A 195 2.35 13.57 5.97
C TRP A 195 0.86 13.41 6.32
N HIS A 196 0.49 12.27 6.93
CA HIS A 196 -0.87 11.94 7.37
C HIS A 196 -0.87 11.25 8.75
#